data_ac442b7b866c434f2ea582eae04a4d72
#
_entry.id   ac442b7b866c434f2ea582eae04a4d72
#
_cell.length_a   1.000
_cell.length_b   1.000
_cell.length_c   1.000
_cell.angle_alpha   90.00
_cell.angle_beta   90.00
_cell.angle_gamma   90.00
#
_symmetry.space_group_name_H-M   'P 1'
#
loop_
_entity.id
_entity.type
_entity.pdbx_description
1 polymer ?
#
loop_
_entity_poly.entity_id
_entity_poly.type
_entity_poly.pdbx_seq_one_letter_code
_entity_poly.pdbx_strand_id
1 'polypeptide(L)'
;IADKTTPEALLEALMTGSENMSKADTDQNGSQVINLQVDSTGFVKAGELSVFLNKQTYTSGMVNLLTDLYDCPSSYKYQTRNKKLVKLSNVAVSFVGASTPDWLATSLPEAAFEGGFMSRIIFVVKHYKNRSIALPMDPPKGIVESLQRKLLEIRKLHRGRVELTQGARNWYLDWYEKLEYTPLEDESLRGFLERKPDLVLKLAMLLSASYSPSDKLISKDHLIQANEI
;
A
#
# COMPACT_ATOMS: atom_id res chain seq x y z
N ILE A 1 0.71 9.18 9.70
CA ILE A 1 1.98 8.84 10.38
C ILE A 1 3.00 9.91 9.98
N ALA A 2 3.86 10.34 10.92
CA ALA A 2 4.78 11.45 10.74
C ALA A 2 5.84 11.19 9.63
N ASP A 3 6.34 12.28 9.03
CA ASP A 3 7.37 12.24 7.98
C ASP A 3 8.69 11.62 8.46
N LYS A 4 9.01 11.74 9.77
CA LYS A 4 10.17 11.10 10.40
C LYS A 4 9.68 10.18 11.51
N THR A 5 9.97 8.90 11.41
CA THR A 5 9.53 7.89 12.37
C THR A 5 10.56 6.77 12.50
N THR A 6 10.54 6.06 13.63
CA THR A 6 11.33 4.83 13.84
C THR A 6 10.44 3.60 13.62
N PRO A 7 11.02 2.40 13.41
CA PRO A 7 10.25 1.16 13.32
C PRO A 7 9.29 0.98 14.50
N GLU A 8 9.75 1.26 15.70
CA GLU A 8 8.96 1.13 16.92
C GLU A 8 7.80 2.13 16.98
N ALA A 9 8.02 3.39 16.56
CA ALA A 9 6.98 4.40 16.53
C ALA A 9 5.93 4.11 15.46
N LEU A 10 6.34 3.54 14.31
CA LEU A 10 5.42 3.05 13.29
C LEU A 10 4.53 1.93 13.84
N LEU A 11 5.11 0.95 14.50
CA LEU A 11 4.36 -0.18 15.09
C LEU A 11 3.41 0.30 16.18
N GLU A 12 3.83 1.24 17.03
CA GLU A 12 3.00 1.84 18.07
C GLU A 12 1.81 2.62 17.49
N ALA A 13 2.03 3.38 16.40
CA ALA A 13 0.97 4.07 15.69
C ALA A 13 -0.05 3.09 15.06
N LEU A 14 0.40 1.94 14.56
CA LEU A 14 -0.47 0.89 14.03
C LEU A 14 -1.29 0.21 15.14
N MET A 15 -0.72 0.03 16.34
CA MET A 15 -1.45 -0.47 17.51
C MET A 15 -2.54 0.49 17.95
N THR A 16 -2.20 1.77 18.13
CA THR A 16 -3.14 2.80 18.61
C THR A 16 -4.29 3.03 17.61
N GLY A 17 -3.99 2.97 16.32
CA GLY A 17 -5.01 3.04 15.28
C GLY A 17 -6.04 1.91 15.39
N SER A 18 -5.61 0.73 15.80
CA SER A 18 -6.46 -0.45 15.98
C SER A 18 -7.36 -0.35 17.22
N GLU A 19 -6.84 0.14 18.34
CA GLU A 19 -7.59 0.28 19.59
C GLU A 19 -8.77 1.27 19.46
N ASN A 20 -8.61 2.31 18.63
CA ASN A 20 -9.67 3.28 18.37
C ASN A 20 -10.82 2.76 17.47
N MET A 21 -10.64 1.64 16.78
CA MET A 21 -11.67 1.00 15.95
C MET A 21 -12.49 -0.07 16.69
N SER A 22 -12.07 -0.49 17.86
CA SER A 22 -12.71 -1.54 18.67
C SER A 22 -13.90 -1.03 19.49
N LYS A 23 -14.68 -0.05 19.01
CA LYS A 23 -15.96 0.33 19.65
C LYS A 23 -17.02 -0.73 19.39
N ALA A 24 -17.57 -1.27 20.49
CA ALA A 24 -18.57 -2.30 20.56
C ALA A 24 -19.77 -2.05 19.61
N ASP A 25 -20.02 -3.01 18.72
CA ASP A 25 -21.34 -3.17 18.12
C ASP A 25 -22.23 -3.95 19.09
N THR A 26 -23.40 -3.44 19.37
CA THR A 26 -24.43 -4.11 20.18
C THR A 26 -25.29 -4.93 19.22
N ASP A 27 -25.45 -6.23 19.48
CA ASP A 27 -26.33 -7.08 18.71
C ASP A 27 -27.80 -6.70 18.90
N GLN A 28 -28.71 -7.27 18.07
CA GLN A 28 -30.13 -7.00 18.11
C GLN A 28 -30.83 -7.43 19.44
N ASN A 29 -30.11 -8.15 20.31
CA ASN A 29 -30.59 -8.63 21.61
C ASN A 29 -29.98 -7.87 22.80
N GLY A 30 -29.23 -6.78 22.56
CA GLY A 30 -28.64 -5.98 23.64
C GLY A 30 -27.42 -6.61 24.30
N SER A 31 -26.89 -7.72 23.77
CA SER A 31 -25.66 -8.35 24.25
C SER A 31 -24.47 -7.69 23.57
N GLN A 32 -23.46 -7.27 24.33
CA GLN A 32 -22.21 -6.75 23.79
C GLN A 32 -21.41 -7.92 23.19
N VAL A 33 -21.52 -8.08 21.86
CA VAL A 33 -20.60 -8.95 21.12
C VAL A 33 -19.37 -8.11 20.79
N ILE A 34 -18.33 -8.26 21.59
CA ILE A 34 -17.03 -7.67 21.33
C ILE A 34 -16.35 -8.52 20.26
N ASN A 35 -16.68 -8.29 19.00
CA ASN A 35 -15.88 -8.78 17.88
C ASN A 35 -14.63 -7.90 17.77
N LEU A 36 -13.63 -8.22 18.59
CA LEU A 36 -12.31 -7.61 18.57
C LEU A 36 -11.51 -8.08 17.32
N GLN A 37 -12.01 -7.80 16.14
CA GLN A 37 -11.18 -7.87 14.95
C GLN A 37 -10.50 -6.50 14.77
N VAL A 38 -9.39 -6.38 15.45
CA VAL A 38 -8.60 -5.15 15.53
C VAL A 38 -7.65 -5.13 14.33
N ASP A 39 -8.01 -4.38 13.27
CA ASP A 39 -7.19 -4.24 12.09
C ASP A 39 -6.10 -3.20 12.32
N SER A 40 -4.83 -3.60 12.21
CA SER A 40 -3.65 -2.72 12.33
C SER A 40 -3.36 -2.08 10.97
N THR A 41 -4.14 -1.05 10.62
CA THR A 41 -4.02 -0.36 9.33
C THR A 41 -3.37 1.01 9.46
N GLY A 42 -2.57 1.40 8.47
CA GLY A 42 -1.90 2.69 8.49
C GLY A 42 -1.61 3.25 7.11
N PHE A 43 -1.54 4.59 7.04
CA PHE A 43 -1.11 5.32 5.86
C PHE A 43 0.10 6.18 6.21
N VAL A 44 1.22 5.92 5.56
CA VAL A 44 2.47 6.68 5.70
C VAL A 44 2.57 7.64 4.52
N LYS A 45 2.68 8.93 4.82
CA LYS A 45 2.93 9.98 3.84
C LYS A 45 4.28 10.61 4.14
N ALA A 46 5.24 10.44 3.24
CA ALA A 46 6.54 11.08 3.28
C ALA A 46 6.60 12.19 2.22
N GLY A 47 6.41 13.44 2.64
CA GLY A 47 6.46 14.59 1.74
C GLY A 47 7.84 14.75 1.09
N GLU A 48 8.88 14.33 1.80
CA GLU A 48 10.25 14.19 1.33
C GLU A 48 10.78 12.80 1.75
N LEU A 49 11.01 11.94 0.77
CA LEU A 49 11.40 10.55 1.04
C LEU A 49 12.75 10.45 1.78
N SER A 50 13.65 11.41 1.57
CA SER A 50 14.95 11.49 2.23
C SER A 50 14.86 11.61 3.76
N VAL A 51 13.79 12.19 4.25
CA VAL A 51 13.54 12.32 5.70
C VAL A 51 13.09 10.99 6.28
N PHE A 52 12.30 10.24 5.53
CA PHE A 52 11.74 8.96 5.96
C PHE A 52 12.70 7.78 5.71
N LEU A 53 13.33 7.73 4.53
CA LEU A 53 14.32 6.71 4.16
C LEU A 53 15.70 7.35 4.00
N ASN A 54 16.63 6.98 4.86
CA ASN A 54 18.03 7.38 4.81
C ASN A 54 18.91 6.24 5.35
N LYS A 55 20.22 6.40 5.34
CA LYS A 55 21.15 5.39 5.86
C LYS A 55 20.83 4.95 7.29
N GLN A 56 20.40 5.89 8.15
CA GLN A 56 20.07 5.60 9.54
C GLN A 56 18.79 4.78 9.66
N THR A 57 17.74 5.10 8.89
CA THR A 57 16.49 4.34 8.90
C THR A 57 16.66 2.97 8.26
N TYR A 58 17.56 2.83 7.30
CA TYR A 58 17.94 1.54 6.75
C TYR A 58 18.59 0.65 7.82
N THR A 59 19.60 1.17 8.52
CA THR A 59 20.30 0.43 9.60
C THR A 59 19.42 0.15 10.80
N SER A 60 18.38 0.94 11.04
CA SER A 60 17.40 0.70 12.11
C SER A 60 16.38 -0.40 11.82
N GLY A 61 16.41 -0.97 10.62
CA GLY A 61 15.48 -2.03 10.20
C GLY A 61 14.12 -1.55 9.68
N MET A 62 13.95 -0.24 9.41
CA MET A 62 12.69 0.30 8.87
C MET A 62 12.34 -0.31 7.51
N VAL A 63 13.33 -0.45 6.63
CA VAL A 63 13.13 -1.03 5.30
C VAL A 63 12.66 -2.48 5.41
N ASN A 64 13.30 -3.27 6.27
CA ASN A 64 12.92 -4.67 6.50
C ASN A 64 11.49 -4.75 7.07
N LEU A 65 11.16 -3.89 8.05
CA LEU A 65 9.82 -3.83 8.60
C LEU A 65 8.76 -3.52 7.52
N LEU A 66 8.98 -2.51 6.67
CA LEU A 66 8.06 -2.18 5.60
C LEU A 66 7.93 -3.31 4.57
N THR A 67 9.02 -4.01 4.30
CA THR A 67 9.03 -5.18 3.42
C THR A 67 8.17 -6.31 3.98
N ASP A 68 8.27 -6.59 5.29
CA ASP A 68 7.46 -7.61 5.97
C ASP A 68 5.98 -7.22 5.99
N LEU A 69 5.67 -5.93 6.24
CA LEU A 69 4.29 -5.45 6.34
C LEU A 69 3.59 -5.31 4.97
N TYR A 70 4.36 -5.29 3.87
CA TYR A 70 3.81 -5.20 2.51
C TYR A 70 2.89 -6.38 2.15
N ASP A 71 3.20 -7.57 2.66
CA ASP A 71 2.44 -8.79 2.38
C ASP A 71 1.16 -8.90 3.22
N CYS A 72 0.80 -7.84 3.95
CA CYS A 72 -0.44 -7.73 4.74
C CYS A 72 -0.66 -8.94 5.66
N PRO A 73 0.28 -9.25 6.57
CA PRO A 73 0.18 -10.44 7.42
C PRO A 73 -1.04 -10.38 8.34
N SER A 74 -1.74 -11.51 8.48
CA SER A 74 -2.87 -11.64 9.41
C SER A 74 -2.44 -11.49 10.88
N SER A 75 -1.17 -11.77 11.19
CA SER A 75 -0.56 -11.59 12.50
C SER A 75 0.91 -11.23 12.35
N TYR A 76 1.35 -10.19 13.04
CA TYR A 76 2.74 -9.77 13.09
C TYR A 76 3.18 -9.55 14.53
N LYS A 77 4.34 -10.11 14.91
CA LYS A 77 4.90 -9.98 16.25
C LYS A 77 6.27 -9.32 16.16
N TYR A 78 6.47 -8.26 16.93
CA TYR A 78 7.73 -7.55 17.02
C TYR A 78 8.17 -7.42 18.46
N GLN A 79 9.42 -7.77 18.75
CA GLN A 79 9.99 -7.70 20.08
C GLN A 79 11.43 -7.22 20.01
N THR A 80 11.78 -6.29 20.85
CA THR A 80 13.17 -5.86 21.09
C THR A 80 13.55 -6.12 22.53
N ARG A 81 14.88 -6.10 22.84
CA ARG A 81 15.38 -6.32 24.20
C ARG A 81 14.79 -5.36 25.23
N ASN A 82 14.45 -4.14 24.80
CA ASN A 82 14.06 -3.04 25.70
C ASN A 82 12.57 -2.68 25.64
N LYS A 83 11.79 -3.29 24.76
CA LYS A 83 10.36 -3.00 24.61
C LYS A 83 9.50 -4.24 24.77
N LYS A 84 8.26 -4.03 25.25
CA LYS A 84 7.24 -5.07 25.33
C LYS A 84 6.94 -5.65 23.94
N LEU A 85 6.52 -6.90 23.91
CA LEU A 85 6.04 -7.57 22.71
C LEU A 85 4.88 -6.77 22.08
N VAL A 86 5.08 -6.32 20.84
CA VAL A 86 4.05 -5.71 20.00
C VAL A 86 3.39 -6.81 19.18
N LYS A 87 2.07 -6.86 19.23
CA LYS A 87 1.26 -7.77 18.41
C LYS A 87 0.33 -6.96 17.54
N LEU A 88 0.40 -7.16 16.24
CA LEU A 88 -0.48 -6.55 15.26
C LEU A 88 -1.34 -7.63 14.61
N SER A 89 -2.57 -7.31 14.25
CA SER A 89 -3.51 -8.22 13.58
C SER A 89 -4.02 -7.58 12.29
N ASN A 90 -4.18 -8.38 11.24
CA ASN A 90 -4.68 -7.93 9.93
C ASN A 90 -3.97 -6.65 9.46
N VAL A 91 -2.66 -6.73 9.34
CA VAL A 91 -1.82 -5.56 9.05
C VAL A 91 -2.01 -5.13 7.60
N ALA A 92 -2.24 -3.83 7.39
CA ALA A 92 -2.24 -3.23 6.06
C ALA A 92 -1.64 -1.82 6.13
N VAL A 93 -0.49 -1.63 5.50
CA VAL A 93 0.21 -0.34 5.47
C VAL A 93 0.30 0.15 4.02
N SER A 94 -0.25 1.34 3.79
CA SER A 94 -0.08 2.04 2.53
C SER A 94 0.97 3.13 2.69
N PHE A 95 1.82 3.29 1.68
CA PHE A 95 2.92 4.25 1.68
C PHE A 95 2.87 5.12 0.43
N VAL A 96 3.05 6.42 0.59
CA VAL A 96 3.30 7.36 -0.49
C VAL A 96 4.44 8.29 -0.10
N GLY A 97 5.39 8.48 -1.02
CA GLY A 97 6.54 9.37 -0.82
C GLY A 97 6.86 10.16 -2.08
N ALA A 98 7.54 11.28 -1.91
CA ALA A 98 8.08 12.07 -3.00
C ALA A 98 9.59 12.20 -2.85
N SER A 99 10.32 12.20 -3.98
CA SER A 99 11.77 12.37 -4.01
C SER A 99 12.22 12.85 -5.38
N THR A 100 13.50 13.19 -5.48
CA THR A 100 14.15 13.43 -6.77
C THR A 100 14.87 12.16 -7.26
N PRO A 101 14.97 11.93 -8.58
CA PRO A 101 15.71 10.79 -9.12
C PRO A 101 17.17 10.75 -8.63
N ASP A 102 17.83 11.91 -8.57
CA ASP A 102 19.23 12.02 -8.13
C ASP A 102 19.41 11.54 -6.68
N TRP A 103 18.47 11.89 -5.81
CA TRP A 103 18.52 11.43 -4.43
C TRP A 103 18.33 9.91 -4.33
N LEU A 104 17.38 9.34 -5.06
CA LEU A 104 17.15 7.90 -5.10
C LEU A 104 18.41 7.15 -5.54
N ALA A 105 19.08 7.64 -6.60
CA ALA A 105 20.28 7.02 -7.14
C ALA A 105 21.50 7.09 -6.18
N THR A 106 21.60 8.16 -5.37
CA THR A 106 22.79 8.40 -4.54
C THR A 106 22.65 8.00 -3.08
N SER A 107 21.42 7.92 -2.57
CA SER A 107 21.16 7.81 -1.12
C SER A 107 20.61 6.45 -0.68
N LEU A 108 20.05 5.68 -1.60
CA LEU A 108 19.62 4.32 -1.28
C LEU A 108 20.80 3.36 -1.42
N PRO A 109 21.08 2.52 -0.40
CA PRO A 109 22.12 1.52 -0.50
C PRO A 109 21.71 0.43 -1.51
N GLU A 110 22.69 -0.17 -2.16
CA GLU A 110 22.50 -1.27 -3.12
C GLU A 110 21.66 -2.41 -2.54
N ALA A 111 21.87 -2.73 -1.27
CA ALA A 111 21.09 -3.72 -0.54
C ALA A 111 19.56 -3.41 -0.44
N ALA A 112 19.13 -2.16 -0.66
CA ALA A 112 17.70 -1.84 -0.74
C ALA A 112 17.07 -2.35 -2.05
N PHE A 113 17.88 -2.42 -3.11
CA PHE A 113 17.47 -2.98 -4.40
C PHE A 113 17.49 -4.51 -4.34
N GLU A 114 18.56 -5.10 -3.86
CA GLU A 114 18.72 -6.57 -3.73
C GLU A 114 17.75 -7.17 -2.67
N GLY A 115 17.48 -6.43 -1.59
CA GLY A 115 16.60 -6.85 -0.49
C GLY A 115 15.10 -6.89 -0.83
N GLY A 116 14.73 -6.64 -2.08
CA GLY A 116 13.35 -6.74 -2.55
C GLY A 116 12.42 -5.60 -2.09
N PHE A 117 12.92 -4.58 -1.37
CA PHE A 117 12.11 -3.43 -0.96
C PHE A 117 11.67 -2.61 -2.16
N MET A 118 12.61 -2.29 -3.06
CA MET A 118 12.34 -1.46 -4.23
C MET A 118 11.37 -2.14 -5.22
N SER A 119 11.40 -3.45 -5.32
CA SER A 119 10.47 -4.21 -6.17
C SER A 119 9.01 -4.16 -5.71
N ARG A 120 8.76 -3.67 -4.50
CA ARG A 120 7.43 -3.47 -3.91
C ARG A 120 6.90 -2.05 -4.09
N ILE A 121 7.71 -1.14 -4.64
CA ILE A 121 7.36 0.26 -4.81
C ILE A 121 7.11 0.55 -6.28
N ILE A 122 6.01 1.23 -6.57
CA ILE A 122 5.72 1.74 -7.90
C ILE A 122 6.30 3.15 -8.01
N PHE A 123 7.23 3.34 -8.95
CA PHE A 123 7.85 4.62 -9.22
C PHE A 123 7.12 5.35 -10.33
N VAL A 124 6.55 6.51 -10.00
CA VAL A 124 5.95 7.40 -11.00
C VAL A 124 6.94 8.53 -11.29
N VAL A 125 7.65 8.41 -12.40
CA VAL A 125 8.68 9.37 -12.81
C VAL A 125 8.15 10.33 -13.85
N LYS A 126 8.42 11.63 -13.69
CA LYS A 126 8.08 12.65 -14.65
C LYS A 126 9.21 13.65 -14.81
N HIS A 127 9.73 13.76 -16.03
CA HIS A 127 10.85 14.61 -16.35
C HIS A 127 10.49 16.08 -16.61
N TYR A 128 9.19 16.36 -16.84
CA TYR A 128 8.71 17.72 -17.12
C TYR A 128 7.33 17.97 -16.49
N LYS A 129 7.02 19.24 -16.24
CA LYS A 129 5.71 19.66 -15.75
C LYS A 129 4.71 19.72 -16.91
N ASN A 130 3.55 19.10 -16.79
CA ASN A 130 2.49 19.22 -17.80
C ASN A 130 1.92 20.63 -17.88
N ARG A 131 1.92 21.35 -16.75
CA ARG A 131 1.47 22.74 -16.66
C ARG A 131 2.19 23.46 -15.53
N SER A 132 2.39 24.75 -15.66
CA SER A 132 2.89 25.63 -14.60
C SER A 132 1.73 26.44 -14.04
N ILE A 133 1.56 26.42 -12.72
CA ILE A 133 0.55 27.21 -12.00
C ILE A 133 1.30 28.10 -11.04
N ALA A 134 1.38 29.41 -11.38
CA ALA A 134 2.12 30.38 -10.58
C ALA A 134 1.40 30.66 -9.24
N LEU A 135 0.07 30.72 -9.27
CA LEU A 135 -0.76 30.93 -8.10
C LEU A 135 -1.78 29.80 -7.99
N PRO A 136 -1.51 28.77 -7.16
CA PRO A 136 -2.46 27.69 -6.93
C PRO A 136 -3.74 28.25 -6.31
N MET A 137 -4.88 27.87 -6.86
CA MET A 137 -6.19 28.16 -6.27
C MET A 137 -6.67 26.98 -5.44
N ASP A 138 -7.46 27.25 -4.41
CA ASP A 138 -8.13 26.21 -3.66
C ASP A 138 -9.07 25.41 -4.56
N PRO A 139 -9.13 24.08 -4.38
CA PRO A 139 -10.05 23.27 -5.15
C PRO A 139 -11.51 23.66 -4.86
N PRO A 140 -12.39 23.62 -5.87
CA PRO A 140 -13.81 23.88 -5.66
C PRO A 140 -14.39 22.98 -4.55
N LYS A 141 -15.12 23.58 -3.59
CA LYS A 141 -15.68 22.84 -2.43
C LYS A 141 -16.49 21.62 -2.85
N GLY A 142 -17.30 21.71 -3.88
CA GLY A 142 -18.12 20.59 -4.37
C GLY A 142 -17.32 19.40 -4.87
N ILE A 143 -16.09 19.60 -5.39
CA ILE A 143 -15.20 18.50 -5.81
C ILE A 143 -14.65 17.79 -4.58
N VAL A 144 -14.17 18.52 -3.57
CA VAL A 144 -13.64 17.95 -2.33
C VAL A 144 -14.70 17.12 -1.61
N GLU A 145 -15.90 17.67 -1.46
CA GLU A 145 -17.02 16.97 -0.83
C GLU A 145 -17.45 15.71 -1.60
N SER A 146 -17.42 15.78 -2.94
CA SER A 146 -17.72 14.62 -3.79
C SER A 146 -16.68 13.50 -3.62
N LEU A 147 -15.39 13.85 -3.60
CA LEU A 147 -14.32 12.88 -3.36
C LEU A 147 -14.40 12.27 -1.96
N GLN A 148 -14.68 13.07 -0.95
CA GLN A 148 -14.87 12.58 0.43
C GLN A 148 -16.03 11.59 0.52
N ARG A 149 -17.17 11.89 -0.09
CA ARG A 149 -18.32 10.97 -0.15
C ARG A 149 -17.96 9.66 -0.82
N LYS A 150 -17.26 9.72 -1.97
CA LYS A 150 -16.83 8.51 -2.68
C LYS A 150 -15.86 7.67 -1.85
N LEU A 151 -14.91 8.28 -1.16
CA LEU A 151 -13.98 7.56 -0.28
C LEU A 151 -14.72 6.88 0.89
N LEU A 152 -15.71 7.56 1.48
CA LEU A 152 -16.54 7.00 2.53
C LEU A 152 -17.41 5.83 2.02
N GLU A 153 -17.91 5.92 0.80
CA GLU A 153 -18.65 4.85 0.13
C GLU A 153 -17.77 3.62 -0.08
N ILE A 154 -16.57 3.81 -0.65
CA ILE A 154 -15.58 2.73 -0.82
C ILE A 154 -15.28 2.07 0.54
N ARG A 155 -14.98 2.87 1.56
CA ARG A 155 -14.72 2.36 2.92
C ARG A 155 -15.86 1.55 3.50
N LYS A 156 -17.09 1.91 3.20
CA LYS A 156 -18.31 1.24 3.70
C LYS A 156 -18.64 -0.04 2.92
N LEU A 157 -18.58 0.02 1.60
CA LEU A 157 -19.08 -1.03 0.72
C LEU A 157 -18.00 -2.04 0.30
N HIS A 158 -16.77 -1.57 0.06
CA HIS A 158 -15.70 -2.42 -0.44
C HIS A 158 -14.97 -3.16 0.69
N ARG A 159 -15.71 -4.05 1.36
CA ARG A 159 -15.19 -4.88 2.47
C ARG A 159 -15.38 -6.36 2.15
N GLY A 160 -14.47 -7.18 2.67
CA GLY A 160 -14.49 -8.61 2.48
C GLY A 160 -13.71 -9.06 1.24
N ARG A 161 -14.00 -10.25 0.77
CA ARG A 161 -13.27 -10.87 -0.34
C ARG A 161 -13.64 -10.22 -1.67
N VAL A 162 -12.62 -9.92 -2.48
CA VAL A 162 -12.73 -9.46 -3.86
C VAL A 162 -12.32 -10.61 -4.77
N GLU A 163 -13.06 -10.86 -5.84
CA GLU A 163 -12.86 -12.00 -6.73
C GLU A 163 -12.62 -11.57 -8.18
N LEU A 164 -11.92 -12.41 -8.92
CA LEU A 164 -11.77 -12.23 -10.36
C LEU A 164 -13.01 -12.76 -11.09
N THR A 165 -13.51 -11.98 -12.05
CA THR A 165 -14.48 -12.54 -13.02
C THR A 165 -13.83 -13.66 -13.84
N GLN A 166 -14.61 -14.54 -14.46
CA GLN A 166 -14.07 -15.61 -15.30
C GLN A 166 -13.19 -15.06 -16.43
N GLY A 167 -13.59 -13.96 -17.06
CA GLY A 167 -12.80 -13.29 -18.11
C GLY A 167 -11.49 -12.71 -17.59
N ALA A 168 -11.50 -12.15 -16.37
CA ALA A 168 -10.30 -11.67 -15.70
C ALA A 168 -9.34 -12.81 -15.36
N ARG A 169 -9.87 -13.91 -14.82
CA ARG A 169 -9.06 -15.11 -14.50
C ARG A 169 -8.37 -15.68 -15.74
N ASN A 170 -9.11 -15.85 -16.84
CA ASN A 170 -8.55 -16.40 -18.08
C ASN A 170 -7.43 -15.50 -18.63
N TRP A 171 -7.68 -14.19 -18.67
CA TRP A 171 -6.68 -13.21 -19.11
C TRP A 171 -5.44 -13.21 -18.21
N TYR A 172 -5.62 -13.27 -16.90
CA TYR A 172 -4.51 -13.23 -15.93
C TYR A 172 -3.61 -14.47 -16.07
N LEU A 173 -4.17 -15.64 -16.24
CA LEU A 173 -3.41 -16.88 -16.42
C LEU A 173 -2.57 -16.83 -17.70
N ASP A 174 -3.18 -16.45 -18.84
CA ASP A 174 -2.48 -16.31 -20.12
C ASP A 174 -1.38 -15.23 -20.07
N TRP A 175 -1.65 -14.11 -19.40
CA TRP A 175 -0.68 -13.05 -19.20
C TRP A 175 0.48 -13.47 -18.29
N TYR A 176 0.20 -14.18 -17.19
CA TYR A 176 1.19 -14.65 -16.24
C TYR A 176 2.18 -15.65 -16.90
N GLU A 177 1.67 -16.60 -17.67
CA GLU A 177 2.51 -17.52 -18.43
C GLU A 177 3.47 -16.78 -19.38
N LYS A 178 2.95 -15.79 -20.13
CA LYS A 178 3.77 -14.99 -21.04
C LYS A 178 4.82 -14.14 -20.30
N LEU A 179 4.51 -13.65 -19.11
CA LEU A 179 5.44 -12.88 -18.29
C LEU A 179 6.62 -13.74 -17.82
N GLU A 180 6.37 -14.98 -17.42
CA GLU A 180 7.41 -15.92 -16.96
C GLU A 180 8.46 -16.22 -18.04
N TYR A 181 8.04 -16.25 -19.30
CA TYR A 181 8.93 -16.51 -20.45
C TYR A 181 9.48 -15.23 -21.10
N THR A 182 9.24 -14.07 -20.57
CA THR A 182 9.76 -12.82 -21.12
C THR A 182 11.27 -12.71 -20.82
N PRO A 183 12.14 -12.64 -21.83
CA PRO A 183 13.57 -12.43 -21.61
C PRO A 183 13.83 -11.08 -20.92
N LEU A 184 14.74 -11.08 -19.96
CA LEU A 184 15.18 -9.88 -19.29
C LEU A 184 16.40 -9.29 -20.04
N GLU A 185 16.28 -8.05 -20.46
CA GLU A 185 17.42 -7.29 -21.00
C GLU A 185 18.34 -6.80 -19.86
N ASP A 186 17.78 -6.56 -18.69
CA ASP A 186 18.47 -6.10 -17.48
C ASP A 186 18.10 -6.97 -16.28
N GLU A 187 19.06 -7.73 -15.80
CA GLU A 187 18.90 -8.62 -14.62
C GLU A 187 18.53 -7.87 -13.34
N SER A 188 18.82 -6.58 -13.23
CA SER A 188 18.43 -5.77 -12.08
C SER A 188 16.91 -5.63 -11.94
N LEU A 189 16.17 -5.83 -13.03
CA LEU A 189 14.69 -5.78 -13.04
C LEU A 189 14.03 -7.10 -12.63
N ARG A 190 14.79 -8.17 -12.41
CA ARG A 190 14.24 -9.49 -12.04
C ARG A 190 13.33 -9.43 -10.84
N GLY A 191 13.77 -8.79 -9.76
CA GLY A 191 12.98 -8.66 -8.54
C GLY A 191 11.66 -7.91 -8.75
N PHE A 192 11.62 -6.94 -9.66
CA PHE A 192 10.40 -6.24 -10.04
C PHE A 192 9.47 -7.15 -10.86
N LEU A 193 9.99 -7.89 -11.84
CA LEU A 193 9.17 -8.78 -12.66
C LEU A 193 8.53 -9.91 -11.86
N GLU A 194 9.24 -10.46 -10.87
CA GLU A 194 8.70 -11.46 -9.95
C GLU A 194 7.55 -10.91 -9.08
N ARG A 195 7.55 -9.61 -8.79
CA ARG A 195 6.50 -8.93 -8.00
C ARG A 195 5.40 -8.30 -8.85
N LYS A 196 5.62 -8.15 -10.14
CA LYS A 196 4.65 -7.53 -11.05
C LYS A 196 3.25 -8.17 -10.99
N PRO A 197 3.10 -9.50 -10.88
CA PRO A 197 1.78 -10.13 -10.73
C PRO A 197 1.01 -9.65 -9.50
N ASP A 198 1.67 -9.55 -8.36
CA ASP A 198 1.08 -9.07 -7.12
C ASP A 198 0.68 -7.59 -7.21
N LEU A 199 1.55 -6.76 -7.81
CA LEU A 199 1.29 -5.33 -8.03
C LEU A 199 0.08 -5.13 -8.94
N VAL A 200 -0.02 -5.86 -10.04
CA VAL A 200 -1.15 -5.80 -10.97
C VAL A 200 -2.47 -6.18 -10.27
N LEU A 201 -2.47 -7.23 -9.46
CA LEU A 201 -3.66 -7.62 -8.68
C LEU A 201 -4.05 -6.55 -7.65
N LYS A 202 -3.09 -5.98 -6.92
CA LYS A 202 -3.34 -4.90 -5.95
C LYS A 202 -3.90 -3.65 -6.64
N LEU A 203 -3.32 -3.24 -7.77
CA LEU A 203 -3.81 -2.09 -8.54
C LEU A 203 -5.19 -2.35 -9.13
N ALA A 204 -5.43 -3.54 -9.71
CA ALA A 204 -6.74 -3.91 -10.25
C ALA A 204 -7.83 -3.92 -9.18
N MET A 205 -7.50 -4.32 -7.95
CA MET A 205 -8.41 -4.24 -6.80
C MET A 205 -8.76 -2.79 -6.45
N LEU A 206 -7.78 -1.86 -6.48
CA LEU A 206 -8.02 -0.43 -6.28
C LEU A 206 -8.87 0.17 -7.39
N LEU A 207 -8.63 -0.20 -8.65
CA LEU A 207 -9.44 0.21 -9.80
C LEU A 207 -10.89 -0.28 -9.65
N SER A 208 -11.09 -1.55 -9.32
CA SER A 208 -12.42 -2.11 -9.04
C SER A 208 -13.16 -1.32 -7.95
N ALA A 209 -12.52 -1.06 -6.82
CA ALA A 209 -13.08 -0.26 -5.73
C ALA A 209 -13.43 1.16 -6.19
N SER A 210 -12.61 1.74 -7.06
CA SER A 210 -12.80 3.09 -7.59
C SER A 210 -14.00 3.19 -8.55
N TYR A 211 -14.24 2.18 -9.39
CA TYR A 211 -15.34 2.18 -10.36
C TYR A 211 -16.66 1.71 -9.74
N SER A 212 -16.65 0.59 -9.05
CA SER A 212 -17.86 -0.05 -8.49
C SER A 212 -17.58 -0.62 -7.09
N PRO A 213 -17.63 0.21 -6.03
CA PRO A 213 -17.30 -0.23 -4.68
C PRO A 213 -18.14 -1.41 -4.16
N SER A 214 -19.39 -1.57 -4.66
CA SER A 214 -20.31 -2.62 -4.22
C SER A 214 -20.00 -4.00 -4.82
N ASP A 215 -19.47 -4.06 -6.03
CA ASP A 215 -19.44 -5.28 -6.83
C ASP A 215 -18.37 -6.28 -6.35
N LYS A 216 -17.28 -5.80 -5.78
CA LYS A 216 -16.14 -6.62 -5.29
C LYS A 216 -15.64 -7.61 -6.35
N LEU A 217 -15.69 -7.23 -7.61
CA LEU A 217 -15.27 -8.04 -8.75
C LEU A 217 -14.19 -7.31 -9.55
N ILE A 218 -13.10 -8.00 -9.80
CA ILE A 218 -12.05 -7.53 -10.71
C ILE A 218 -12.38 -8.03 -12.12
N SER A 219 -12.63 -7.09 -13.03
CA SER A 219 -12.85 -7.38 -14.45
C SER A 219 -11.51 -7.51 -15.19
N LYS A 220 -11.57 -8.04 -16.43
CA LYS A 220 -10.43 -8.06 -17.34
C LYS A 220 -9.87 -6.66 -17.59
N ASP A 221 -10.74 -5.66 -17.75
CA ASP A 221 -10.32 -4.28 -18.02
C ASP A 221 -9.57 -3.66 -16.85
N HIS A 222 -9.95 -3.98 -15.60
CA HIS A 222 -9.19 -3.57 -14.41
C HIS A 222 -7.77 -4.13 -14.43
N LEU A 223 -7.58 -5.40 -14.85
CA LEU A 223 -6.25 -6.02 -14.94
C LEU A 223 -5.41 -5.40 -16.06
N ILE A 224 -6.00 -5.15 -17.23
CA ILE A 224 -5.32 -4.49 -18.36
C ILE A 224 -4.84 -3.11 -17.93
N GLN A 225 -5.73 -2.27 -17.38
CA GLN A 225 -5.37 -0.93 -16.89
C GLN A 225 -4.30 -0.98 -15.80
N ALA A 226 -4.40 -1.93 -14.87
CA ALA A 226 -3.41 -2.11 -13.82
C ALA A 226 -2.02 -2.50 -14.36
N ASN A 227 -1.97 -3.25 -15.45
CA ASN A 227 -0.71 -3.65 -16.08
C ASN A 227 -0.07 -2.53 -16.90
N GLU A 228 -0.84 -1.51 -17.30
CA GLU A 228 -0.36 -0.34 -18.05
C GLU A 228 0.22 0.77 -17.13
N ILE A 229 -0.08 0.72 -15.82
CA ILE A 229 0.48 1.62 -14.80
C ILE A 229 1.92 1.19 -14.46
#